data_044743e3c274717126118b57377556a9
#
_entry.id   044743e3c274717126118b57377556a9
#
_cell.length_a   1.000
_cell.length_b   1.000
_cell.length_c   1.000
_cell.angle_alpha   90.00
_cell.angle_beta   90.00
_cell.angle_gamma   90.00
#
_symmetry.space_group_name_H-M   'P 1'
#
loop_
_entity.id
_entity.type
_entity.pdbx_description
1 polymer ?
#
loop_
_entity_poly.entity_id
_entity_poly.type
_entity_poly.pdbx_seq_one_letter_code
_entity_poly.pdbx_strand_id
1 'polypeptide(L)'
;MANFFSASPEEQIDLLSVWWDKYKYILGMLLAASVIFIVYRDYSISSSNVNEFESARLYDDFLSSTLSDKKTKAKEIIDLYSDTLYADFAALHLAKIGVEESNLEQAEQHLNWVIARSSSWDSKFNPVRSIAKLRLAKIFLEQDSPQAALDLLKEEKTLTASLFEVRGDAERSLNQINKAKLSYLQALELSNSQPIKSLISMKISDLQEDG
;
A
#
# COMPACT_ATOMS: atom_id res chain seq x y z
N MET A 1 31.24 37.76 27.67
CA MET A 1 31.46 37.16 26.37
C MET A 1 32.12 38.20 25.50
N ALA A 2 33.39 37.97 25.10
CA ALA A 2 34.09 38.88 24.18
C ALA A 2 33.36 38.83 22.83
N ASN A 3 32.95 39.99 22.32
CA ASN A 3 32.30 40.09 21.03
C ASN A 3 33.32 39.87 19.93
N PHE A 4 33.26 38.76 19.22
CA PHE A 4 34.16 38.43 18.12
C PHE A 4 34.35 39.57 17.11
N PHE A 5 33.33 40.37 16.87
CA PHE A 5 33.35 41.50 15.93
C PHE A 5 34.01 42.76 16.44
N SER A 6 34.35 42.83 17.75
CA SER A 6 35.03 44.00 18.36
C SER A 6 36.49 43.72 18.77
N ALA A 7 36.98 42.51 18.53
CA ALA A 7 38.32 42.08 18.83
C ALA A 7 39.29 42.48 17.72
N SER A 8 40.59 42.68 18.07
CA SER A 8 41.63 42.91 17.07
C SER A 8 41.83 41.70 16.15
N PRO A 9 42.41 41.86 14.94
CA PRO A 9 42.63 40.74 14.02
C PRO A 9 43.42 39.58 14.63
N GLU A 10 44.36 39.84 15.51
CA GLU A 10 45.17 38.83 16.21
C GLU A 10 44.32 38.07 17.25
N GLU A 11 43.51 38.79 18.03
CA GLU A 11 42.59 38.18 19.00
C GLU A 11 41.49 37.33 18.32
N GLN A 12 41.05 37.71 17.11
CA GLN A 12 40.09 36.92 16.34
C GLN A 12 40.68 35.59 15.89
N ILE A 13 41.94 35.58 15.46
CA ILE A 13 42.67 34.36 15.06
C ILE A 13 42.86 33.44 16.27
N ASP A 14 43.20 33.96 17.43
CA ASP A 14 43.38 33.19 18.66
C ASP A 14 42.02 32.55 19.11
N LEU A 15 40.93 33.30 19.09
CA LEU A 15 39.61 32.80 19.41
C LEU A 15 39.18 31.70 18.43
N LEU A 16 39.49 31.87 17.14
CA LEU A 16 39.18 30.88 16.12
C LEU A 16 39.98 29.58 16.28
N SER A 17 41.28 29.71 16.66
CA SER A 17 42.16 28.57 16.89
C SER A 17 41.71 27.74 18.09
N VAL A 18 41.33 28.38 19.20
CA VAL A 18 40.78 27.71 20.40
C VAL A 18 39.46 27.02 20.08
N TRP A 19 38.58 27.69 19.32
CA TRP A 19 37.33 27.12 18.88
C TRP A 19 37.57 25.90 17.95
N TRP A 20 38.49 26.01 16.98
CA TRP A 20 38.86 24.94 16.07
C TRP A 20 39.39 23.71 16.81
N ASP A 21 40.32 23.91 17.74
CA ASP A 21 40.89 22.82 18.53
C ASP A 21 39.87 22.08 19.37
N LYS A 22 38.83 22.77 19.82
CA LYS A 22 37.75 22.20 20.59
C LYS A 22 36.78 21.41 19.73
N TYR A 23 36.50 21.86 18.50
CA TYR A 23 35.41 21.30 17.69
C TYR A 23 35.87 20.53 16.44
N LYS A 24 37.15 20.55 16.05
CA LYS A 24 37.67 19.89 14.85
C LYS A 24 37.29 18.40 14.75
N TYR A 25 37.29 17.66 15.85
CA TYR A 25 36.92 16.24 15.84
C TYR A 25 35.41 16.04 15.67
N ILE A 26 34.61 16.91 16.28
CA ILE A 26 33.14 16.87 16.13
C ILE A 26 32.75 17.22 14.70
N LEU A 27 33.35 18.27 14.14
CA LEU A 27 33.15 18.68 12.74
C LEU A 27 33.59 17.59 11.77
N GLY A 28 34.75 16.98 12.01
CA GLY A 28 35.25 15.85 11.22
C GLY A 28 34.32 14.66 11.26
N MET A 29 33.77 14.33 12.42
CA MET A 29 32.80 13.23 12.58
C MET A 29 31.49 13.54 11.87
N LEU A 30 30.98 14.78 11.97
CA LEU A 30 29.75 15.21 11.27
C LEU A 30 29.95 15.16 9.74
N LEU A 31 31.10 15.57 9.26
CA LEU A 31 31.41 15.54 7.83
C LEU A 31 31.52 14.09 7.34
N ALA A 32 32.18 13.21 8.07
CA ALA A 32 32.27 11.79 7.74
C ALA A 32 30.87 11.14 7.74
N ALA A 33 30.05 11.42 8.75
CA ALA A 33 28.67 10.93 8.81
C ALA A 33 27.82 11.42 7.63
N SER A 34 27.99 12.68 7.22
CA SER A 34 27.29 13.25 6.06
C SER A 34 27.68 12.55 4.76
N VAL A 35 28.98 12.28 4.56
CA VAL A 35 29.48 11.57 3.37
C VAL A 35 28.93 10.13 3.34
N ILE A 36 29.01 9.42 4.47
CA ILE A 36 28.43 8.06 4.57
C ILE A 36 26.94 8.06 4.27
N PHE A 37 26.21 9.04 4.81
CA PHE A 37 24.77 9.18 4.55
C PHE A 37 24.45 9.42 3.07
N ILE A 38 25.22 10.29 2.40
CA ILE A 38 25.03 10.58 0.97
C ILE A 38 25.31 9.33 0.13
N VAL A 39 26.42 8.64 0.38
CA VAL A 39 26.79 7.41 -0.35
C VAL A 39 25.75 6.31 -0.13
N TYR A 40 25.31 6.12 1.11
CA TYR A 40 24.25 5.14 1.43
C TYR A 40 22.93 5.47 0.73
N ARG A 41 22.53 6.76 0.74
CA ARG A 41 21.32 7.23 0.07
C ARG A 41 21.38 7.01 -1.45
N ASP A 42 22.51 7.36 -2.06
CA ASP A 42 22.70 7.24 -3.51
C ASP A 42 22.70 5.76 -3.95
N TYR A 43 23.38 4.90 -3.18
CA TYR A 43 23.34 3.46 -3.39
C TYR A 43 21.92 2.89 -3.26
N SER A 44 21.16 3.29 -2.24
CA SER A 44 19.79 2.84 -2.01
C SER A 44 18.85 3.25 -3.13
N ILE A 45 18.93 4.51 -3.61
CA ILE A 45 18.13 5.02 -4.72
C ILE A 45 18.48 4.30 -6.03
N SER A 46 19.76 4.10 -6.30
CA SER A 46 20.23 3.42 -7.52
C SER A 46 19.77 1.96 -7.56
N SER A 47 19.87 1.24 -6.46
CA SER A 47 19.40 -0.14 -6.34
C SER A 47 17.89 -0.24 -6.52
N SER A 48 17.12 0.66 -5.92
CA SER A 48 15.65 0.72 -6.06
C SER A 48 15.23 0.94 -7.52
N ASN A 49 15.89 1.85 -8.24
CA ASN A 49 15.58 2.13 -9.65
C ASN A 49 15.89 0.93 -10.56
N VAL A 50 16.96 0.17 -10.32
CA VAL A 50 17.30 -1.03 -11.08
C VAL A 50 16.24 -2.12 -10.84
N ASN A 51 15.86 -2.35 -9.60
CA ASN A 51 14.83 -3.31 -9.24
C ASN A 51 13.47 -2.97 -9.88
N GLU A 52 13.10 -1.68 -9.89
CA GLU A 52 11.86 -1.21 -10.49
C GLU A 52 11.86 -1.46 -12.01
N PHE A 53 12.96 -1.18 -12.71
CA PHE A 53 13.08 -1.39 -14.15
C PHE A 53 13.05 -2.88 -14.52
N GLU A 54 13.81 -3.73 -13.82
CA GLU A 54 13.84 -5.16 -14.09
C GLU A 54 12.50 -5.84 -13.76
N SER A 55 11.87 -5.46 -12.65
CA SER A 55 10.54 -5.97 -12.30
C SER A 55 9.47 -5.53 -13.30
N ALA A 56 9.55 -4.30 -13.85
CA ALA A 56 8.68 -3.84 -14.92
C ALA A 56 8.79 -4.70 -16.17
N ARG A 57 10.03 -5.01 -16.59
CA ARG A 57 10.31 -5.86 -17.74
C ARG A 57 9.78 -7.28 -17.56
N LEU A 58 10.03 -7.88 -16.39
CA LEU A 58 9.50 -9.21 -16.06
C LEU A 58 7.97 -9.20 -15.99
N TYR A 59 7.37 -8.12 -15.52
CA TYR A 59 5.92 -7.99 -15.47
C TYR A 59 5.29 -7.88 -16.86
N ASP A 60 5.92 -7.18 -17.81
CA ASP A 60 5.49 -7.13 -19.21
C ASP A 60 5.55 -8.52 -19.86
N ASP A 61 6.64 -9.24 -19.62
CA ASP A 61 6.82 -10.63 -20.07
C ASP A 61 5.80 -11.58 -19.41
N PHE A 62 5.48 -11.37 -18.14
CA PHE A 62 4.39 -12.06 -17.44
C PHE A 62 3.03 -11.82 -18.11
N LEU A 63 2.70 -10.56 -18.46
CA LEU A 63 1.40 -10.23 -19.07
C LEU A 63 1.20 -10.94 -20.41
N SER A 64 2.26 -11.11 -21.21
CA SER A 64 2.26 -11.74 -22.52
C SER A 64 2.35 -13.26 -22.50
N SER A 65 2.61 -13.88 -21.33
CA SER A 65 2.86 -15.30 -21.19
C SER A 65 1.59 -16.16 -21.10
N THR A 66 1.74 -17.48 -21.26
CA THR A 66 0.64 -18.45 -21.08
C THR A 66 0.23 -18.57 -19.62
N LEU A 67 -0.96 -19.14 -19.33
CA LEU A 67 -1.45 -19.25 -17.94
C LEU A 67 -0.50 -20.05 -17.04
N SER A 68 0.12 -21.11 -17.55
CA SER A 68 1.11 -21.93 -16.81
C SER A 68 2.33 -21.10 -16.45
N ASP A 69 2.87 -20.37 -17.44
CA ASP A 69 4.08 -19.57 -17.26
C ASP A 69 3.81 -18.35 -16.39
N LYS A 70 2.57 -17.79 -16.40
CA LYS A 70 2.16 -16.69 -15.55
C LYS A 70 2.37 -16.97 -14.07
N LYS A 71 2.01 -18.18 -13.60
CA LYS A 71 2.20 -18.53 -12.19
C LYS A 71 3.66 -18.52 -11.79
N THR A 72 4.53 -19.07 -12.67
CA THR A 72 5.97 -19.13 -12.41
C THR A 72 6.59 -17.74 -12.42
N LYS A 73 6.30 -16.93 -13.45
CA LYS A 73 6.83 -15.57 -13.58
C LYS A 73 6.32 -14.64 -12.48
N ALA A 74 5.06 -14.74 -12.09
CA ALA A 74 4.53 -13.95 -10.99
C ALA A 74 5.23 -14.26 -9.67
N LYS A 75 5.52 -15.54 -9.39
CA LYS A 75 6.30 -15.94 -8.21
C LYS A 75 7.73 -15.39 -8.29
N GLU A 76 8.37 -15.48 -9.45
CA GLU A 76 9.72 -14.93 -9.66
C GLU A 76 9.77 -13.41 -9.36
N ILE A 77 8.77 -12.66 -9.84
CA ILE A 77 8.69 -11.21 -9.55
C ILE A 77 8.53 -10.97 -8.04
N ILE A 78 7.66 -11.73 -7.36
CA ILE A 78 7.43 -11.59 -5.93
C ILE A 78 8.69 -11.94 -5.12
N ASP A 79 9.41 -13.00 -5.50
CA ASP A 79 10.57 -13.48 -4.76
C ASP A 79 11.80 -12.59 -4.94
N LEU A 80 12.05 -12.10 -6.16
CA LEU A 80 13.24 -11.31 -6.48
C LEU A 80 13.05 -9.79 -6.27
N TYR A 81 11.83 -9.29 -6.42
CA TYR A 81 11.51 -7.86 -6.44
C TYR A 81 10.36 -7.50 -5.49
N SER A 82 10.34 -8.13 -4.33
CA SER A 82 9.25 -8.00 -3.34
C SER A 82 8.96 -6.56 -2.90
N ASP A 83 9.91 -5.64 -3.04
CA ASP A 83 9.82 -4.23 -2.66
C ASP A 83 9.23 -3.33 -3.77
N THR A 84 8.93 -3.89 -4.95
CA THR A 84 8.40 -3.15 -6.09
C THR A 84 6.86 -3.21 -6.18
N LEU A 85 6.29 -2.23 -6.87
CA LEU A 85 4.85 -2.21 -7.16
C LEU A 85 4.43 -3.37 -8.10
N TYR A 86 5.34 -3.84 -8.94
CA TYR A 86 5.10 -4.95 -9.84
C TYR A 86 4.92 -6.29 -9.11
N ALA A 87 5.58 -6.47 -7.98
CA ALA A 87 5.34 -7.62 -7.10
C ALA A 87 3.91 -7.60 -6.52
N ASP A 88 3.41 -6.42 -6.13
CA ASP A 88 2.01 -6.30 -5.69
C ASP A 88 1.04 -6.66 -6.82
N PHE A 89 1.27 -6.17 -8.03
CA PHE A 89 0.43 -6.52 -9.18
C PHE A 89 0.51 -8.00 -9.53
N ALA A 90 1.69 -8.61 -9.49
CA ALA A 90 1.87 -10.05 -9.69
C ALA A 90 1.09 -10.85 -8.64
N ALA A 91 1.16 -10.48 -7.37
CA ALA A 91 0.39 -11.12 -6.29
C ALA A 91 -1.13 -10.95 -6.47
N LEU A 92 -1.60 -9.76 -6.88
CA LEU A 92 -3.01 -9.53 -7.21
C LEU A 92 -3.49 -10.40 -8.39
N HIS A 93 -2.62 -10.68 -9.36
CA HIS A 93 -2.92 -11.60 -10.45
C HIS A 93 -2.94 -13.06 -10.00
N LEU A 94 -1.99 -13.48 -9.14
CA LEU A 94 -2.03 -14.82 -8.56
C LEU A 94 -3.29 -15.06 -7.72
N ALA A 95 -3.71 -14.04 -6.96
CA ALA A 95 -4.97 -14.11 -6.23
C ALA A 95 -6.18 -14.29 -7.18
N LYS A 96 -6.20 -13.56 -8.30
CA LYS A 96 -7.24 -13.73 -9.33
C LYS A 96 -7.24 -15.15 -9.89
N ILE A 97 -6.08 -15.69 -10.25
CA ILE A 97 -5.95 -17.07 -10.74
C ILE A 97 -6.43 -18.06 -9.68
N GLY A 98 -6.10 -17.86 -8.41
CA GLY A 98 -6.58 -18.69 -7.31
C GLY A 98 -8.12 -18.73 -7.23
N VAL A 99 -8.79 -17.58 -7.40
CA VAL A 99 -10.27 -17.53 -7.44
C VAL A 99 -10.82 -18.28 -8.68
N GLU A 100 -10.23 -18.07 -9.86
CA GLU A 100 -10.64 -18.73 -11.10
C GLU A 100 -10.49 -20.27 -11.02
N GLU A 101 -9.51 -20.74 -10.26
CA GLU A 101 -9.26 -22.18 -10.00
C GLU A 101 -10.03 -22.71 -8.77
N SER A 102 -10.88 -21.91 -8.15
CA SER A 102 -11.58 -22.22 -6.91
C SER A 102 -10.64 -22.56 -5.73
N ASN A 103 -9.40 -22.09 -5.78
CA ASN A 103 -8.44 -22.18 -4.69
C ASN A 103 -8.43 -20.87 -3.88
N LEU A 104 -9.48 -20.67 -3.10
CA LEU A 104 -9.68 -19.45 -2.33
C LEU A 104 -8.58 -19.24 -1.26
N GLU A 105 -8.05 -20.32 -0.69
CA GLU A 105 -6.96 -20.25 0.29
C GLU A 105 -5.69 -19.62 -0.31
N GLN A 106 -5.31 -20.04 -1.51
CA GLN A 106 -4.18 -19.44 -2.22
C GLN A 106 -4.44 -17.98 -2.58
N ALA A 107 -5.66 -17.66 -3.00
CA ALA A 107 -6.06 -16.28 -3.29
C ALA A 107 -5.94 -15.40 -2.04
N GLU A 108 -6.41 -15.86 -0.89
CA GLU A 108 -6.28 -15.16 0.39
C GLU A 108 -4.82 -14.93 0.79
N GLN A 109 -3.96 -15.94 0.63
CA GLN A 109 -2.52 -15.82 0.95
C GLN A 109 -1.89 -14.67 0.16
N HIS A 110 -2.12 -14.59 -1.15
CA HIS A 110 -1.58 -13.53 -1.99
C HIS A 110 -2.17 -12.16 -1.66
N LEU A 111 -3.45 -12.06 -1.37
CA LEU A 111 -4.08 -10.79 -0.97
C LEU A 111 -3.57 -10.31 0.38
N ASN A 112 -3.44 -11.21 1.36
CA ASN A 112 -2.87 -10.89 2.67
C ASN A 112 -1.41 -10.44 2.56
N TRP A 113 -0.62 -11.05 1.66
CA TRP A 113 0.75 -10.62 1.40
C TRP A 113 0.79 -9.16 0.91
N VAL A 114 -0.07 -8.77 -0.05
CA VAL A 114 -0.18 -7.38 -0.53
C VAL A 114 -0.59 -6.44 0.60
N ILE A 115 -1.58 -6.82 1.41
CA ILE A 115 -2.09 -5.99 2.51
C ILE A 115 -1.01 -5.74 3.57
N ALA A 116 -0.26 -6.78 3.94
CA ALA A 116 0.80 -6.69 4.95
C ALA A 116 1.97 -5.82 4.48
N ARG A 117 2.43 -6.01 3.24
CA ARG A 117 3.54 -5.26 2.66
C ARG A 117 3.21 -3.78 2.46
N SER A 118 2.05 -3.48 1.93
CA SER A 118 1.62 -2.13 1.63
C SER A 118 1.28 -1.29 2.88
N SER A 119 1.24 -1.90 4.06
CA SER A 119 1.06 -1.19 5.33
C SER A 119 2.27 -0.31 5.72
N SER A 120 3.46 -0.62 5.20
CA SER A 120 4.70 0.13 5.45
C SER A 120 4.82 1.44 4.64
N TRP A 121 3.96 1.66 3.66
CA TRP A 121 3.93 2.90 2.90
C TRP A 121 3.17 3.96 3.70
N ASP A 122 3.81 5.06 4.03
CA ASP A 122 3.29 6.16 4.88
C ASP A 122 2.21 7.03 4.19
N SER A 123 1.49 6.47 3.25
CA SER A 123 0.39 7.13 2.53
C SER A 123 -0.94 6.85 3.22
N LYS A 124 -1.70 7.89 3.54
CA LYS A 124 -3.07 7.78 4.08
C LYS A 124 -4.01 6.95 3.19
N PHE A 125 -3.69 6.86 1.91
CA PHE A 125 -4.42 6.09 0.92
C PHE A 125 -3.44 5.31 0.05
N ASN A 126 -3.53 3.98 0.10
CA ASN A 126 -2.80 3.08 -0.81
C ASN A 126 -3.84 2.35 -1.68
N PRO A 127 -3.94 2.69 -2.97
CA PRO A 127 -4.94 2.10 -3.86
C PRO A 127 -4.76 0.58 -4.05
N VAL A 128 -3.53 0.10 -4.05
CA VAL A 128 -3.25 -1.34 -4.23
C VAL A 128 -3.72 -2.13 -3.01
N ARG A 129 -3.45 -1.63 -1.81
CA ARG A 129 -3.94 -2.20 -0.56
C ARG A 129 -5.48 -2.21 -0.52
N SER A 130 -6.11 -1.11 -0.93
CA SER A 130 -7.58 -1.03 -0.98
C SER A 130 -8.18 -2.03 -1.95
N ILE A 131 -7.55 -2.26 -3.12
CA ILE A 131 -7.96 -3.30 -4.08
C ILE A 131 -7.79 -4.69 -3.46
N ALA A 132 -6.68 -4.96 -2.79
CA ALA A 132 -6.45 -6.25 -2.13
C ALA A 132 -7.49 -6.51 -1.04
N LYS A 133 -7.78 -5.53 -0.18
CA LYS A 133 -8.83 -5.63 0.84
C LYS A 133 -10.22 -5.83 0.24
N LEU A 134 -10.54 -5.11 -0.83
CA LEU A 134 -11.81 -5.28 -1.54
C LEU A 134 -12.00 -6.72 -2.03
N ARG A 135 -10.97 -7.29 -2.66
CA ARG A 135 -11.02 -8.66 -3.17
C ARG A 135 -11.08 -9.68 -2.04
N LEU A 136 -10.32 -9.48 -0.98
CA LEU A 136 -10.33 -10.37 0.19
C LEU A 136 -11.69 -10.34 0.91
N ALA A 137 -12.29 -9.16 1.08
CA ALA A 137 -13.61 -9.04 1.66
C ALA A 137 -14.68 -9.78 0.82
N LYS A 138 -14.59 -9.74 -0.52
CA LYS A 138 -15.47 -10.52 -1.41
C LYS A 138 -15.27 -12.02 -1.25
N ILE A 139 -14.02 -12.49 -1.09
CA ILE A 139 -13.75 -13.91 -0.80
C ILE A 139 -14.39 -14.32 0.53
N PHE A 140 -14.28 -13.52 1.57
CA PHE A 140 -14.93 -13.82 2.85
C PHE A 140 -16.44 -13.90 2.75
N LEU A 141 -17.08 -13.05 1.92
CA LEU A 141 -18.52 -13.16 1.66
C LEU A 141 -18.89 -14.45 0.92
N GLU A 142 -18.09 -14.86 -0.06
CA GLU A 142 -18.26 -16.12 -0.80
C GLU A 142 -18.11 -17.35 0.11
N GLN A 143 -17.31 -17.25 1.16
CA GLN A 143 -17.10 -18.28 2.18
C GLN A 143 -18.11 -18.19 3.34
N ASP A 144 -19.19 -17.43 3.20
CA ASP A 144 -20.19 -17.19 4.25
C ASP A 144 -19.59 -16.66 5.58
N SER A 145 -18.59 -15.80 5.44
CA SER A 145 -17.86 -15.20 6.55
C SER A 145 -18.00 -13.66 6.57
N PRO A 146 -19.22 -13.10 6.63
CA PRO A 146 -19.46 -11.67 6.52
C PRO A 146 -18.84 -10.85 7.66
N GLN A 147 -18.71 -11.44 8.85
CA GLN A 147 -18.05 -10.75 9.97
C GLN A 147 -16.56 -10.52 9.69
N ALA A 148 -15.85 -11.50 9.09
CA ALA A 148 -14.45 -11.34 8.71
C ALA A 148 -14.27 -10.23 7.66
N ALA A 149 -15.21 -10.11 6.71
CA ALA A 149 -15.22 -9.02 5.75
C ALA A 149 -15.36 -7.65 6.44
N LEU A 150 -16.26 -7.50 7.42
CA LEU A 150 -16.42 -6.26 8.18
C LEU A 150 -15.17 -5.91 9.00
N ASP A 151 -14.58 -6.88 9.67
CA ASP A 151 -13.39 -6.68 10.51
C ASP A 151 -12.19 -6.24 9.66
N LEU A 152 -12.03 -6.82 8.45
CA LEU A 152 -11.01 -6.41 7.49
C LEU A 152 -11.17 -4.94 7.04
N LEU A 153 -12.42 -4.48 6.85
CA LEU A 153 -12.72 -3.13 6.38
C LEU A 153 -12.73 -2.07 7.49
N LYS A 154 -12.84 -2.47 8.75
CA LYS A 154 -12.93 -1.57 9.91
C LYS A 154 -11.70 -0.68 10.08
N GLU A 155 -10.53 -1.20 9.74
CA GLU A 155 -9.26 -0.47 9.87
C GLU A 155 -8.99 0.49 8.70
N GLU A 156 -9.82 0.47 7.66
CA GLU A 156 -9.62 1.32 6.49
C GLU A 156 -10.09 2.75 6.77
N LYS A 157 -9.16 3.71 6.71
CA LYS A 157 -9.43 5.12 7.01
C LYS A 157 -10.19 5.83 5.89
N THR A 158 -10.06 5.35 4.67
CA THR A 158 -10.69 5.95 3.48
C THR A 158 -11.36 4.86 2.67
N LEU A 159 -12.67 4.76 2.78
CA LEU A 159 -13.44 3.81 2.00
C LEU A 159 -13.83 4.41 0.64
N THR A 160 -13.62 3.61 -0.41
CA THR A 160 -14.12 3.90 -1.76
C THR A 160 -15.57 3.43 -1.93
N ALA A 161 -16.24 3.85 -3.01
CA ALA A 161 -17.59 3.38 -3.33
C ALA A 161 -17.69 1.83 -3.30
N SER A 162 -16.70 1.13 -3.88
CA SER A 162 -16.71 -0.35 -3.92
C SER A 162 -16.48 -0.98 -2.53
N LEU A 163 -15.72 -0.34 -1.65
CA LEU A 163 -15.52 -0.84 -0.28
C LEU A 163 -16.79 -0.64 0.56
N PHE A 164 -17.50 0.49 0.39
CA PHE A 164 -18.80 0.69 1.01
C PHE A 164 -19.86 -0.27 0.49
N GLU A 165 -19.86 -0.59 -0.82
CA GLU A 165 -20.74 -1.59 -1.40
C GLU A 165 -20.53 -2.96 -0.74
N VAL A 166 -19.29 -3.45 -0.68
CA VAL A 166 -18.97 -4.74 -0.05
C VAL A 166 -19.26 -4.74 1.45
N ARG A 167 -19.07 -3.62 2.13
CA ARG A 167 -19.46 -3.45 3.52
C ARG A 167 -20.98 -3.61 3.68
N GLY A 168 -21.75 -2.99 2.79
CA GLY A 168 -23.21 -3.16 2.76
C GLY A 168 -23.64 -4.60 2.50
N ASP A 169 -22.95 -5.30 1.60
CA ASP A 169 -23.19 -6.73 1.35
C ASP A 169 -22.95 -7.57 2.61
N ALA A 170 -21.87 -7.33 3.33
CA ALA A 170 -21.55 -8.01 4.58
C ALA A 170 -22.57 -7.72 5.70
N GLU A 171 -22.97 -6.44 5.84
CA GLU A 171 -24.00 -6.01 6.81
C GLU A 171 -25.36 -6.63 6.49
N ARG A 172 -25.73 -6.75 5.20
CA ARG A 172 -26.95 -7.45 4.76
C ARG A 172 -26.89 -8.93 5.13
N SER A 173 -25.79 -9.62 4.84
CA SER A 173 -25.60 -11.04 5.18
C SER A 173 -25.73 -11.31 6.68
N LEU A 174 -25.41 -10.32 7.53
CA LEU A 174 -25.60 -10.36 8.98
C LEU A 174 -27.00 -9.89 9.44
N ASN A 175 -27.92 -9.69 8.51
CA ASN A 175 -29.26 -9.14 8.78
C ASN A 175 -29.25 -7.75 9.45
N GLN A 176 -28.18 -6.96 9.25
CA GLN A 176 -28.05 -5.60 9.77
C GLN A 176 -28.59 -4.58 8.74
N ILE A 177 -29.87 -4.70 8.39
CA ILE A 177 -30.52 -4.02 7.26
C ILE A 177 -30.30 -2.49 7.28
N ASN A 178 -30.48 -1.85 8.44
CA ASN A 178 -30.29 -0.38 8.56
C ASN A 178 -28.85 0.05 8.29
N LYS A 179 -27.85 -0.75 8.69
CA LYS A 179 -26.45 -0.46 8.42
C LYS A 179 -26.12 -0.69 6.95
N ALA A 180 -26.58 -1.80 6.38
CA ALA A 180 -26.40 -2.09 4.97
C ALA A 180 -26.94 -0.96 4.09
N LYS A 181 -28.13 -0.45 4.40
CA LYS A 181 -28.72 0.70 3.70
C LYS A 181 -27.84 1.94 3.77
N LEU A 182 -27.29 2.26 4.94
CA LEU A 182 -26.37 3.40 5.10
C LEU A 182 -25.08 3.20 4.29
N SER A 183 -24.50 2.01 4.32
CA SER A 183 -23.30 1.70 3.55
C SER A 183 -23.54 1.79 2.04
N TYR A 184 -24.67 1.30 1.54
CA TYR A 184 -25.03 1.44 0.14
C TYR A 184 -25.29 2.89 -0.27
N LEU A 185 -25.93 3.70 0.57
CA LEU A 185 -26.11 5.14 0.30
C LEU A 185 -24.76 5.87 0.20
N GLN A 186 -23.80 5.54 1.05
CA GLN A 186 -22.44 6.09 0.96
C GLN A 186 -21.72 5.63 -0.33
N ALA A 187 -21.89 4.37 -0.70
CA ALA A 187 -21.37 3.85 -1.96
C ALA A 187 -21.97 4.59 -3.17
N LEU A 188 -23.27 4.85 -3.15
CA LEU A 188 -23.99 5.56 -4.21
C LEU A 188 -23.49 7.01 -4.36
N GLU A 189 -23.29 7.70 -3.23
CA GLU A 189 -22.78 9.07 -3.20
C GLU A 189 -21.36 9.19 -3.78
N LEU A 190 -20.48 8.26 -3.39
CA LEU A 190 -19.08 8.26 -3.83
C LEU A 190 -18.87 7.73 -5.24
N SER A 191 -19.83 7.04 -5.81
CA SER A 191 -19.70 6.45 -7.15
C SER A 191 -19.87 7.52 -8.24
N ASN A 192 -18.94 7.54 -9.20
CA ASN A 192 -19.05 8.35 -10.42
C ASN A 192 -19.52 7.54 -11.64
N SER A 193 -19.75 6.23 -11.49
CA SER A 193 -20.13 5.31 -12.56
C SER A 193 -21.64 5.02 -12.55
N GLN A 194 -22.35 5.35 -13.64
CA GLN A 194 -23.78 5.09 -13.75
C GLN A 194 -24.15 3.59 -13.61
N PRO A 195 -23.44 2.64 -14.23
CA PRO A 195 -23.71 1.22 -14.02
C PRO A 195 -23.59 0.78 -12.56
N ILE A 196 -22.58 1.28 -11.85
CA ILE A 196 -22.38 0.99 -10.42
C ILE A 196 -23.52 1.61 -9.59
N LYS A 197 -23.90 2.86 -9.87
CA LYS A 197 -25.05 3.52 -9.21
C LYS A 197 -26.34 2.70 -9.39
N SER A 198 -26.62 2.23 -10.60
CA SER A 198 -27.79 1.39 -10.86
C SER A 198 -27.77 0.10 -10.05
N LEU A 199 -26.63 -0.60 -9.99
CA LEU A 199 -26.46 -1.81 -9.19
C LEU A 199 -26.70 -1.54 -7.70
N ILE A 200 -26.11 -0.48 -7.14
CA ILE A 200 -26.27 -0.13 -5.74
C ILE A 200 -27.73 0.26 -5.44
N SER A 201 -28.39 0.98 -6.35
CA SER A 201 -29.82 1.34 -6.19
C SER A 201 -30.71 0.10 -6.17
N MET A 202 -30.42 -0.91 -6.99
CA MET A 202 -31.13 -2.22 -6.93
C MET A 202 -30.94 -2.89 -5.58
N LYS A 203 -29.70 -2.95 -5.07
CA LYS A 203 -29.42 -3.51 -3.74
C LYS A 203 -30.17 -2.80 -2.62
N ILE A 204 -30.33 -1.47 -2.72
CA ILE A 204 -31.12 -0.68 -1.75
C ILE A 204 -32.61 -1.03 -1.84
N SER A 205 -33.15 -1.20 -3.06
CA SER A 205 -34.55 -1.60 -3.26
C SER A 205 -34.82 -2.98 -2.68
N ASP A 206 -33.91 -3.94 -2.91
CA ASP A 206 -34.02 -5.31 -2.40
C ASP A 206 -34.11 -5.34 -0.85
N LEU A 207 -33.41 -4.43 -0.17
CA LEU A 207 -33.49 -4.32 1.30
C LEU A 207 -34.87 -3.86 1.81
N GLN A 208 -35.67 -3.22 0.97
CA GLN A 208 -37.01 -2.73 1.35
C GLN A 208 -38.08 -3.83 1.19
N GLU A 209 -37.83 -4.85 0.37
CA GLU A 209 -38.71 -6.00 0.16
C GLU A 209 -38.49 -7.09 1.22
N ASP A 210 -37.24 -7.15 1.78
CA ASP A 210 -36.85 -8.16 2.79
C ASP A 210 -37.22 -7.76 4.24
N GLY A 211 -37.75 -6.56 4.50
CA GLY A 211 -38.09 -6.02 5.83
C GLY A 211 -39.54 -5.63 5.98
#